data_1ebb10047dbd906b5649d886b5a2241e
#
_entry.id   1ebb10047dbd906b5649d886b5a2241e
#
_cell.length_a   1.000
_cell.length_b   1.000
_cell.length_c   1.000
_cell.angle_alpha   90.00
_cell.angle_beta   90.00
_cell.angle_gamma   90.00
#
_symmetry.space_group_name_H-M   'P 1'
#
loop_
_entity.id
_entity.type
_entity.pdbx_description
1 polymer ?
#
loop_
_entity_poly.entity_id
_entity_poly.type
_entity_poly.pdbx_seq_one_letter_code
_entity_poly.pdbx_strand_id
1 'polypeptide(L)'
;DISYDNCNADANVMEQIISDFQADGVDLMVGVATPVAMRMQASTEGTDTPVVFSAVSDPVGAGLVESLEAPGANLTGTSDYLDTASIMKLIEAVNPDTKKIGLLYDIGQDSSTAAIEAAKAYMDENGIEYVERTGTTTDEVQLAADALVADGVDAVFTPTDNTIMT
;
A
#
# COMPACT_ATOMS: atom_id res chain seq x y z
N ASP A 1 13.87 -11.31 -24.06
CA ASP A 1 13.83 -9.84 -24.06
C ASP A 1 13.04 -9.36 -22.84
N ILE A 2 13.30 -8.13 -22.36
CA ILE A 2 12.59 -7.51 -21.25
C ILE A 2 12.00 -6.21 -21.78
N SER A 3 10.69 -6.04 -21.60
CA SER A 3 9.98 -4.76 -21.82
C SER A 3 9.70 -4.14 -20.46
N TYR A 4 9.87 -2.82 -20.34
CA TYR A 4 9.66 -2.08 -19.11
C TYR A 4 8.88 -0.79 -19.39
N ASP A 5 7.88 -0.52 -18.57
CA ASP A 5 7.12 0.71 -18.61
C ASP A 5 6.72 1.17 -17.20
N ASN A 6 6.37 2.46 -17.07
CA ASN A 6 5.96 3.07 -15.82
C ASN A 6 4.67 3.87 -16.01
N CYS A 7 3.65 3.56 -15.21
CA CYS A 7 2.35 4.24 -15.29
C CYS A 7 2.29 5.57 -14.53
N ASN A 8 3.31 5.94 -13.76
CA ASN A 8 3.35 7.17 -12.94
C ASN A 8 2.07 7.37 -12.08
N ALA A 9 1.58 6.29 -11.47
CA ALA A 9 0.34 6.23 -10.69
C ALA A 9 -0.95 6.58 -11.47
N ASP A 10 -0.91 6.67 -12.81
CA ASP A 10 -2.10 6.86 -13.64
C ASP A 10 -2.75 5.53 -14.00
N ALA A 11 -4.00 5.34 -13.58
CA ALA A 11 -4.74 4.10 -13.78
C ALA A 11 -5.01 3.79 -15.27
N ASN A 12 -5.23 4.81 -16.11
CA ASN A 12 -5.48 4.60 -17.53
C ASN A 12 -4.19 4.22 -18.26
N VAL A 13 -3.08 4.84 -17.90
CA VAL A 13 -1.75 4.48 -18.42
C VAL A 13 -1.39 3.06 -18.00
N MET A 14 -1.66 2.68 -16.75
CA MET A 14 -1.45 1.32 -16.25
C MET A 14 -2.23 0.29 -17.05
N GLU A 15 -3.52 0.54 -17.32
CA GLU A 15 -4.34 -0.35 -18.16
C GLU A 15 -3.77 -0.51 -19.57
N GLN A 16 -3.33 0.59 -20.16
CA GLN A 16 -2.76 0.56 -21.51
C GLN A 16 -1.47 -0.29 -21.55
N ILE A 17 -0.56 -0.08 -20.60
CA ILE A 17 0.70 -0.83 -20.51
C ILE A 17 0.43 -2.34 -20.37
N ILE A 18 -0.50 -2.72 -19.49
CA ILE A 18 -0.84 -4.14 -19.29
C ILE A 18 -1.46 -4.75 -20.57
N SER A 19 -2.33 -3.98 -21.24
CA SER A 19 -2.92 -4.41 -22.52
C SER A 19 -1.87 -4.58 -23.62
N ASP A 20 -0.89 -3.69 -23.68
CA ASP A 20 0.20 -3.76 -24.65
C ASP A 20 1.08 -5.00 -24.38
N PHE A 21 1.43 -5.29 -23.12
CA PHE A 21 2.14 -6.52 -22.75
C PHE A 21 1.38 -7.79 -23.14
N GLN A 22 0.05 -7.80 -22.96
CA GLN A 22 -0.78 -8.93 -23.41
C GLN A 22 -0.78 -9.08 -24.93
N ALA A 23 -0.89 -7.95 -25.66
CA ALA A 23 -0.89 -7.94 -27.12
C ALA A 23 0.46 -8.40 -27.68
N ASP A 24 1.56 -8.07 -27.02
CA ASP A 24 2.92 -8.49 -27.34
C ASP A 24 3.19 -9.98 -27.00
N GLY A 25 2.29 -10.60 -26.25
CA GLY A 25 2.38 -12.01 -25.88
C GLY A 25 3.54 -12.31 -24.94
N VAL A 26 3.75 -11.48 -23.93
CA VAL A 26 4.82 -11.71 -22.94
C VAL A 26 4.63 -13.02 -22.19
N ASP A 27 5.72 -13.73 -21.92
CA ASP A 27 5.71 -15.02 -21.21
C ASP A 27 5.46 -14.86 -19.69
N LEU A 28 5.70 -13.67 -19.13
CA LEU A 28 5.62 -13.35 -17.70
C LEU A 28 5.40 -11.87 -17.53
N MET A 29 4.55 -11.48 -16.57
CA MET A 29 4.42 -10.10 -16.15
C MET A 29 5.02 -9.91 -14.75
N VAL A 30 5.66 -8.75 -14.52
CA VAL A 30 6.13 -8.34 -13.19
C VAL A 30 5.46 -7.03 -12.81
N GLY A 31 4.68 -7.06 -11.73
CA GLY A 31 3.98 -5.89 -11.19
C GLY A 31 4.63 -5.37 -9.92
N VAL A 32 5.02 -4.10 -9.89
CA VAL A 32 5.57 -3.46 -8.70
C VAL A 32 4.49 -2.61 -8.04
N ALA A 33 4.29 -2.80 -6.74
CA ALA A 33 3.26 -2.22 -5.88
C ALA A 33 1.87 -2.87 -6.03
N THR A 34 1.08 -2.77 -4.96
CA THR A 34 -0.24 -3.42 -4.83
C THR A 34 -1.21 -3.07 -5.96
N PRO A 35 -1.41 -1.79 -6.36
CA PRO A 35 -2.37 -1.46 -7.42
C PRO A 35 -2.02 -2.10 -8.77
N VAL A 36 -0.72 -2.17 -9.10
CA VAL A 36 -0.26 -2.80 -10.35
C VAL A 36 -0.48 -4.31 -10.32
N ALA A 37 -0.15 -4.95 -9.20
CA ALA A 37 -0.35 -6.39 -9.02
C ALA A 37 -1.84 -6.77 -9.13
N MET A 38 -2.74 -6.02 -8.47
CA MET A 38 -4.19 -6.22 -8.56
C MET A 38 -4.71 -6.06 -9.99
N ARG A 39 -4.19 -5.07 -10.73
CA ARG A 39 -4.60 -4.85 -12.10
C ARG A 39 -4.11 -5.94 -13.04
N MET A 40 -2.87 -6.41 -12.85
CA MET A 40 -2.33 -7.56 -13.60
C MET A 40 -3.12 -8.84 -13.29
N GLN A 41 -3.48 -9.09 -12.02
CA GLN A 41 -4.35 -10.21 -11.64
C GLN A 41 -5.65 -10.19 -12.43
N ALA A 42 -6.38 -9.07 -12.39
CA ALA A 42 -7.66 -8.94 -13.09
C ALA A 42 -7.51 -9.11 -14.61
N SER A 43 -6.41 -8.66 -15.18
CA SER A 43 -6.14 -8.75 -16.62
C SER A 43 -5.71 -10.14 -17.07
N THR A 44 -5.13 -10.95 -16.19
CA THR A 44 -4.66 -12.32 -16.50
C THR A 44 -5.61 -13.40 -16.00
N GLU A 45 -6.75 -13.04 -15.45
CA GLU A 45 -7.77 -14.00 -15.01
C GLU A 45 -8.21 -14.91 -16.17
N GLY A 46 -8.15 -16.23 -15.94
CA GLY A 46 -8.48 -17.22 -16.96
C GLY A 46 -7.43 -17.41 -18.05
N THR A 47 -6.25 -16.83 -17.91
CA THR A 47 -5.09 -17.08 -18.78
C THR A 47 -4.02 -17.89 -18.05
N ASP A 48 -3.04 -18.44 -18.81
CA ASP A 48 -1.89 -19.13 -18.25
C ASP A 48 -0.67 -18.19 -18.02
N THR A 49 -0.84 -16.86 -18.25
CA THR A 49 0.25 -15.91 -18.09
C THR A 49 0.59 -15.74 -16.62
N PRO A 50 1.80 -16.12 -16.17
CA PRO A 50 2.18 -15.94 -14.78
C PRO A 50 2.45 -14.47 -14.45
N VAL A 51 2.11 -14.08 -13.21
CA VAL A 51 2.38 -12.75 -12.68
C VAL A 51 3.25 -12.87 -11.44
N VAL A 52 4.33 -12.11 -11.40
CA VAL A 52 5.17 -11.96 -10.21
C VAL A 52 4.99 -10.55 -9.68
N PHE A 53 4.49 -10.43 -8.45
CA PHE A 53 4.40 -9.12 -7.80
C PHE A 53 5.63 -8.85 -6.93
N SER A 54 5.94 -7.57 -6.77
CA SER A 54 7.00 -7.08 -5.89
C SER A 54 6.51 -5.86 -5.11
N ALA A 55 7.00 -5.68 -3.90
CA ALA A 55 6.62 -4.57 -3.02
C ALA A 55 5.10 -4.48 -2.83
N VAL A 56 4.47 -5.58 -2.42
CA VAL A 56 3.07 -5.65 -2.03
C VAL A 56 2.98 -5.82 -0.52
N SER A 57 2.34 -4.89 0.18
CA SER A 57 2.35 -4.83 1.65
C SER A 57 1.56 -5.97 2.28
N ASP A 58 0.38 -6.28 1.74
CA ASP A 58 -0.48 -7.37 2.21
C ASP A 58 -1.08 -8.14 1.01
N PRO A 59 -0.35 -9.11 0.45
CA PRO A 59 -0.85 -9.87 -0.72
C PRO A 59 -2.09 -10.71 -0.44
N VAL A 60 -2.29 -11.15 0.80
CA VAL A 60 -3.48 -11.92 1.21
C VAL A 60 -4.68 -10.99 1.39
N GLY A 61 -4.52 -9.90 2.13
CA GLY A 61 -5.57 -8.90 2.33
C GLY A 61 -6.00 -8.22 1.03
N ALA A 62 -5.07 -8.00 0.09
CA ALA A 62 -5.38 -7.50 -1.25
C ALA A 62 -6.02 -8.56 -2.18
N GLY A 63 -6.20 -9.80 -1.73
CA GLY A 63 -6.81 -10.88 -2.52
C GLY A 63 -5.95 -11.38 -3.68
N LEU A 64 -4.66 -11.12 -3.67
CA LEU A 64 -3.73 -11.56 -4.73
C LEU A 64 -3.39 -13.04 -4.61
N VAL A 65 -3.29 -13.53 -3.38
CA VAL A 65 -2.94 -14.92 -3.07
C VAL A 65 -3.82 -15.46 -1.94
N GLU A 66 -4.01 -16.77 -1.89
CA GLU A 66 -4.77 -17.43 -0.82
C GLU A 66 -4.00 -17.42 0.51
N SER A 67 -2.70 -17.67 0.44
CA SER A 67 -1.76 -17.55 1.55
C SER A 67 -0.34 -17.29 1.04
N LEU A 68 0.58 -16.91 1.92
CA LEU A 68 1.98 -16.66 1.55
C LEU A 68 2.71 -17.95 1.14
N GLU A 69 2.33 -19.10 1.72
CA GLU A 69 2.93 -20.40 1.47
C GLU A 69 2.32 -21.09 0.24
N ALA A 70 1.06 -20.82 -0.05
CA ALA A 70 0.31 -21.43 -1.15
C ALA A 70 -0.53 -20.36 -1.88
N PRO A 71 0.06 -19.68 -2.88
CA PRO A 71 -0.60 -18.60 -3.59
C PRO A 71 -1.95 -18.94 -4.25
N GLY A 72 -2.11 -20.16 -4.73
CA GLY A 72 -3.39 -20.70 -5.22
C GLY A 72 -3.75 -20.40 -6.67
N ALA A 73 -3.08 -19.45 -7.33
CA ALA A 73 -3.37 -19.02 -8.71
C ALA A 73 -2.09 -18.81 -9.53
N ASN A 74 -2.20 -18.10 -10.65
CA ASN A 74 -1.06 -17.74 -11.52
C ASN A 74 -0.19 -16.58 -10.98
N LEU A 75 -0.40 -16.16 -9.72
CA LEU A 75 0.33 -15.09 -9.07
C LEU A 75 1.21 -15.59 -7.94
N THR A 76 2.42 -15.02 -7.85
CA THR A 76 3.32 -15.17 -6.70
C THR A 76 4.20 -13.91 -6.59
N GLY A 77 4.97 -13.76 -5.53
CA GLY A 77 5.84 -12.59 -5.42
C GLY A 77 6.46 -12.39 -4.05
N THR A 78 6.82 -11.14 -3.76
CA THR A 78 7.43 -10.72 -2.51
C THR A 78 6.60 -9.67 -1.81
N SER A 79 6.42 -9.83 -0.49
CA SER A 79 5.77 -8.82 0.36
C SER A 79 6.82 -7.87 0.93
N ASP A 80 6.42 -6.60 1.09
CA ASP A 80 7.10 -5.57 1.87
C ASP A 80 6.34 -5.28 3.18
N TYR A 81 5.87 -6.34 3.83
CA TYR A 81 5.11 -6.26 5.08
C TYR A 81 5.71 -5.25 6.07
N LEU A 82 4.84 -4.41 6.63
CA LEU A 82 5.20 -3.37 7.57
C LEU A 82 4.96 -3.85 9.01
N ASP A 83 6.03 -3.96 9.80
CA ASP A 83 5.90 -4.19 11.25
C ASP A 83 5.50 -2.90 11.97
N THR A 84 4.22 -2.59 11.90
CA THR A 84 3.63 -1.37 12.46
C THR A 84 3.89 -1.24 13.96
N ALA A 85 3.86 -2.33 14.72
CA ALA A 85 4.11 -2.27 16.16
C ALA A 85 5.55 -1.82 16.48
N SER A 86 6.53 -2.25 15.69
CA SER A 86 7.91 -1.80 15.83
C SER A 86 8.07 -0.31 15.46
N ILE A 87 7.31 0.18 14.49
CA ILE A 87 7.30 1.61 14.13
C ILE A 87 6.68 2.45 15.24
N MET A 88 5.55 2.02 15.81
CA MET A 88 4.95 2.72 16.94
C MET A 88 5.92 2.82 18.13
N LYS A 89 6.61 1.73 18.47
CA LYS A 89 7.68 1.75 19.50
C LYS A 89 8.82 2.69 19.15
N LEU A 90 9.17 2.83 17.88
CA LEU A 90 10.19 3.77 17.44
C LEU A 90 9.73 5.23 17.66
N ILE A 91 8.48 5.54 17.38
CA ILE A 91 7.89 6.88 17.65
C ILE A 91 8.03 7.20 19.15
N GLU A 92 7.61 6.29 20.03
CA GLU A 92 7.72 6.47 21.48
C GLU A 92 9.18 6.56 21.96
N ALA A 93 10.10 5.84 21.34
CA ALA A 93 11.53 5.90 21.67
C ALA A 93 12.15 7.26 21.28
N VAL A 94 11.71 7.85 20.18
CA VAL A 94 12.18 9.18 19.72
C VAL A 94 11.51 10.30 20.52
N ASN A 95 10.23 10.17 20.82
CA ASN A 95 9.46 11.12 21.61
C ASN A 95 8.70 10.39 22.72
N PRO A 96 9.30 10.16 23.90
CA PRO A 96 8.67 9.43 25.00
C PRO A 96 7.41 10.11 25.59
N ASP A 97 7.20 11.38 25.29
CA ASP A 97 6.02 12.13 25.76
C ASP A 97 4.85 12.09 24.75
N THR A 98 4.95 11.28 23.70
CA THR A 98 3.90 11.12 22.69
C THR A 98 2.59 10.67 23.33
N LYS A 99 1.55 11.44 23.11
CA LYS A 99 0.18 11.17 23.61
C LYS A 99 -0.84 11.10 22.50
N LYS A 100 -0.55 11.72 21.35
CA LYS A 100 -1.49 11.85 20.25
C LYS A 100 -0.78 11.70 18.92
N ILE A 101 -1.18 10.70 18.13
CA ILE A 101 -0.59 10.40 16.81
C ILE A 101 -1.61 10.71 15.72
N GLY A 102 -1.16 11.38 14.66
CA GLY A 102 -1.92 11.55 13.43
C GLY A 102 -1.72 10.36 12.50
N LEU A 103 -2.82 9.84 11.95
CA LEU A 103 -2.79 8.84 10.89
C LEU A 103 -3.11 9.53 9.56
N LEU A 104 -2.16 9.50 8.62
CA LEU A 104 -2.30 10.09 7.29
C LEU A 104 -2.19 8.99 6.24
N TYR A 105 -3.25 8.79 5.47
CA TYR A 105 -3.30 7.73 4.45
C TYR A 105 -4.40 7.98 3.42
N ASP A 106 -4.35 7.26 2.31
CA ASP A 106 -5.44 7.18 1.33
C ASP A 106 -6.34 5.99 1.65
N ILE A 107 -7.59 6.25 1.99
CA ILE A 107 -8.58 5.22 2.33
C ILE A 107 -8.90 4.30 1.14
N GLY A 108 -8.58 4.71 -0.08
CA GLY A 108 -8.75 3.92 -1.30
C GLY A 108 -7.59 2.98 -1.60
N GLN A 109 -6.53 2.98 -0.77
CA GLN A 109 -5.34 2.15 -0.97
C GLN A 109 -5.39 0.89 -0.10
N ASP A 110 -5.56 -0.28 -0.72
CA ASP A 110 -5.55 -1.57 0.00
C ASP A 110 -4.24 -1.81 0.76
N SER A 111 -3.11 -1.30 0.24
CA SER A 111 -1.80 -1.36 0.90
C SER A 111 -1.75 -0.68 2.27
N SER A 112 -2.65 0.27 2.55
CA SER A 112 -2.67 1.05 3.79
C SER A 112 -3.48 0.39 4.89
N THR A 113 -4.50 -0.41 4.54
CA THR A 113 -5.53 -0.90 5.48
C THR A 113 -4.95 -1.67 6.66
N ALA A 114 -4.16 -2.70 6.41
CA ALA A 114 -3.62 -3.55 7.48
C ALA A 114 -2.71 -2.78 8.44
N ALA A 115 -1.86 -1.87 7.90
CA ALA A 115 -0.96 -1.07 8.70
C ALA A 115 -1.70 -0.05 9.57
N ILE A 116 -2.76 0.58 9.05
CA ILE A 116 -3.59 1.53 9.80
C ILE A 116 -4.35 0.83 10.92
N GLU A 117 -4.96 -0.32 10.64
CA GLU A 117 -5.66 -1.09 11.68
C GLU A 117 -4.70 -1.59 12.77
N ALA A 118 -3.50 -2.04 12.39
CA ALA A 118 -2.47 -2.42 13.36
C ALA A 118 -1.99 -1.22 14.20
N ALA A 119 -1.87 -0.02 13.61
CA ALA A 119 -1.52 1.19 14.33
C ALA A 119 -2.60 1.57 15.35
N LYS A 120 -3.88 1.53 14.95
CA LYS A 120 -5.02 1.79 15.85
C LYS A 120 -5.04 0.82 17.01
N ALA A 121 -4.92 -0.48 16.73
CA ALA A 121 -4.89 -1.51 17.76
C ALA A 121 -3.76 -1.27 18.78
N TYR A 122 -2.55 -0.95 18.29
CA TYR A 122 -1.42 -0.63 19.15
C TYR A 122 -1.70 0.60 20.04
N MET A 123 -2.26 1.68 19.46
CA MET A 123 -2.56 2.90 20.20
C MET A 123 -3.66 2.70 21.24
N ASP A 124 -4.71 1.95 20.89
CA ASP A 124 -5.79 1.59 21.83
C ASP A 124 -5.26 0.79 23.03
N GLU A 125 -4.37 -0.19 22.76
CA GLU A 125 -3.75 -1.00 23.83
C GLU A 125 -2.83 -0.19 24.76
N ASN A 126 -2.17 0.85 24.22
CA ASN A 126 -1.20 1.65 24.97
C ASN A 126 -1.78 2.98 25.47
N GLY A 127 -3.07 3.26 25.23
CA GLY A 127 -3.74 4.49 25.69
C GLY A 127 -3.24 5.76 25.01
N ILE A 128 -2.80 5.65 23.74
CA ILE A 128 -2.36 6.77 22.92
C ILE A 128 -3.56 7.24 22.10
N GLU A 129 -3.84 8.54 22.15
CA GLU A 129 -4.89 9.14 21.32
C GLU A 129 -4.46 9.19 19.85
N TYR A 130 -5.42 9.10 18.93
CA TYR A 130 -5.13 9.30 17.51
C TYR A 130 -6.20 10.09 16.78
N VAL A 131 -5.80 10.72 15.69
CA VAL A 131 -6.66 11.44 14.77
C VAL A 131 -6.36 10.98 13.35
N GLU A 132 -7.40 10.63 12.61
CA GLU A 132 -7.26 10.22 11.22
C GLU A 132 -7.53 11.40 10.27
N ARG A 133 -6.68 11.53 9.26
CA ARG A 133 -6.90 12.40 8.10
C ARG A 133 -6.51 11.64 6.84
N THR A 134 -7.35 11.74 5.83
CA THR A 134 -7.19 11.00 4.58
C THR A 134 -7.16 11.95 3.40
N GLY A 135 -6.47 11.55 2.34
CA GLY A 135 -6.48 12.25 1.06
C GLY A 135 -6.25 11.27 -0.07
N THR A 136 -6.95 11.45 -1.17
CA THR A 136 -6.88 10.60 -2.38
C THR A 136 -6.13 11.29 -3.52
N THR A 137 -5.75 12.52 -3.31
CA THR A 137 -4.94 13.35 -4.22
C THR A 137 -3.85 14.08 -3.45
N THR A 138 -2.79 14.50 -4.13
CA THR A 138 -1.69 15.27 -3.52
C THR A 138 -2.18 16.52 -2.78
N ASP A 139 -3.15 17.25 -3.36
CA ASP A 139 -3.70 18.46 -2.74
C ASP A 139 -4.49 18.11 -1.45
N GLU A 140 -5.27 17.03 -1.46
CA GLU A 140 -5.97 16.55 -0.26
C GLU A 140 -5.02 16.06 0.82
N VAL A 141 -3.95 15.36 0.44
CA VAL A 141 -2.88 14.92 1.37
C VAL A 141 -2.23 16.12 2.05
N GLN A 142 -1.93 17.19 1.30
CA GLN A 142 -1.37 18.41 1.87
C GLN A 142 -2.34 19.04 2.89
N LEU A 143 -3.62 19.17 2.54
CA LEU A 143 -4.65 19.70 3.45
C LEU A 143 -4.83 18.80 4.69
N ALA A 144 -4.76 17.50 4.52
CA ALA A 144 -4.84 16.53 5.61
C ALA A 144 -3.65 16.65 6.57
N ALA A 145 -2.44 16.84 6.03
CA ALA A 145 -1.24 17.07 6.82
C ALA A 145 -1.32 18.37 7.62
N ASP A 146 -1.76 19.47 6.98
CA ASP A 146 -1.97 20.75 7.66
C ASP A 146 -3.01 20.66 8.80
N ALA A 147 -4.08 19.89 8.57
CA ALA A 147 -5.09 19.63 9.58
C ALA A 147 -4.53 18.85 10.78
N LEU A 148 -3.69 17.83 10.56
CA LEU A 148 -3.02 17.10 11.66
C LEU A 148 -2.12 18.01 12.48
N VAL A 149 -1.38 18.92 11.84
CA VAL A 149 -0.58 19.92 12.55
C VAL A 149 -1.48 20.83 13.41
N ALA A 150 -2.62 21.28 12.87
CA ALA A 150 -3.58 22.10 13.59
C ALA A 150 -4.26 21.34 14.77
N ASP A 151 -4.46 20.03 14.62
CA ASP A 151 -4.98 19.15 15.67
C ASP A 151 -3.96 18.91 16.81
N GLY A 152 -2.72 19.36 16.65
CA GLY A 152 -1.67 19.28 17.66
C GLY A 152 -1.23 17.85 17.93
N VAL A 153 -1.00 17.05 16.89
CA VAL A 153 -0.45 15.71 17.04
C VAL A 153 1.05 15.76 17.35
N ASP A 154 1.54 14.82 18.14
CA ASP A 154 2.94 14.74 18.55
C ASP A 154 3.82 14.04 17.49
N ALA A 155 3.20 13.19 16.67
CA ALA A 155 3.81 12.49 15.56
C ALA A 155 2.77 12.20 14.48
N VAL A 156 3.22 11.94 13.26
CA VAL A 156 2.38 11.46 12.16
C VAL A 156 2.90 10.10 11.72
N PHE A 157 1.99 9.14 11.61
CA PHE A 157 2.25 7.84 10.99
C PHE A 157 1.59 7.80 9.61
N THR A 158 2.35 7.36 8.62
CA THR A 158 1.86 7.02 7.29
C THR A 158 2.39 5.63 6.91
N PRO A 159 1.54 4.74 6.37
CA PRO A 159 1.99 3.44 5.87
C PRO A 159 2.71 3.55 4.51
N THR A 160 3.02 2.41 3.89
CA THR A 160 3.48 2.32 2.50
C THR A 160 2.34 2.62 1.54
N ASP A 161 1.93 3.87 1.50
CA ASP A 161 0.78 4.39 0.76
C ASP A 161 1.25 5.04 -0.54
N ASN A 162 0.76 4.55 -1.68
CA ASN A 162 1.22 5.00 -2.99
C ASN A 162 0.79 6.45 -3.30
N THR A 163 -0.29 6.95 -2.70
CA THR A 163 -0.75 8.33 -2.87
C THR A 163 0.10 9.30 -2.03
N ILE A 164 0.54 8.87 -0.84
CA ILE A 164 1.35 9.69 0.06
C ILE A 164 2.81 9.76 -0.41
N MET A 165 3.30 8.71 -1.08
CA MET A 165 4.70 8.58 -1.50
C MET A 165 5.03 9.24 -2.85
N THR A 166 4.05 9.85 -3.52
CA THR A 166 4.22 10.54 -4.84
C THR A 166 4.36 12.09 -4.71
#